data_e86658e0810d9067a59a041f95cf0935
#
_entry.id   e86658e0810d9067a59a041f95cf0935
#
_cell.length_a   1.000
_cell.length_b   1.000
_cell.length_c   1.000
_cell.angle_alpha   90.00
_cell.angle_beta   90.00
_cell.angle_gamma   90.00
#
_symmetry.space_group_name_H-M   'P 1'
#
loop_
_entity.id
_entity.type
_entity.pdbx_description
1 polymer ?
#
loop_
_entity_poly.entity_id
_entity_poly.type
_entity_poly.pdbx_seq_one_letter_code
_entity_poly.pdbx_strand_id
1 'polypeptide(L)'
;MLKYLSSVRLAVILIAALAGLSVAATLYDLPEMYQSWPFRIIAAAFFVNLLTCSVGLWPKLLRTLRRDAASLAGKEAGFKESSLDADAFFEALAKNRYKKLSTHETASGRYILARQNVPQLFAPHILHVGILV
;
A
#
# COMPACT_ATOMS: atom_id res chain seq x y z
N MET A 1 8.13 -4.63 19.65
CA MET A 1 6.70 -4.50 19.92
C MET A 1 5.90 -3.98 18.72
N LEU A 2 6.29 -2.91 18.02
CA LEU A 2 5.57 -2.37 16.85
C LEU A 2 5.31 -3.37 15.70
N LYS A 3 6.19 -4.36 15.48
CA LYS A 3 5.99 -5.38 14.45
C LYS A 3 4.78 -6.30 14.68
N TYR A 4 4.40 -6.51 15.94
CA TYR A 4 3.22 -7.33 16.26
C TYR A 4 1.93 -6.53 16.12
N LEU A 5 1.95 -5.23 16.45
CA LEU A 5 0.82 -4.32 16.31
C LEU A 5 0.47 -4.00 14.85
N SER A 6 1.43 -4.10 13.91
CA SER A 6 1.21 -3.91 12.47
C SER A 6 1.00 -5.24 11.72
N SER A 7 0.54 -6.27 12.41
CA SER A 7 0.33 -7.60 11.84
C SER A 7 -1.05 -7.71 11.18
N VAL A 8 -1.08 -8.12 9.91
CA VAL A 8 -2.31 -8.45 9.19
C VAL A 8 -3.11 -9.54 9.92
N ARG A 9 -2.42 -10.51 10.54
CA ARG A 9 -3.08 -11.58 11.33
C ARG A 9 -3.86 -11.00 12.51
N LEU A 10 -3.25 -10.05 13.22
CA LEU A 10 -3.91 -9.36 14.33
C LEU A 10 -5.14 -8.58 13.84
N ALA A 11 -5.02 -7.86 12.72
CA ALA A 11 -6.15 -7.15 12.11
C ALA A 11 -7.33 -8.09 11.80
N VAL A 12 -7.05 -9.24 11.18
CA VAL A 12 -8.10 -10.23 10.84
C VAL A 12 -8.77 -10.78 12.10
N ILE A 13 -8.01 -11.08 13.16
CA ILE A 13 -8.57 -11.55 14.42
C ILE A 13 -9.47 -10.49 15.06
N LEU A 14 -9.02 -9.24 15.08
CA LEU A 14 -9.80 -8.13 15.66
C LEU A 14 -11.07 -7.84 14.86
N ILE A 15 -11.03 -7.90 13.52
CA ILE A 15 -12.21 -7.78 12.66
C ILE A 15 -13.18 -8.92 12.94
N ALA A 16 -12.69 -10.16 13.01
CA ALA A 16 -13.54 -11.31 13.29
C ALA A 16 -14.21 -11.20 14.67
N ALA A 17 -13.47 -10.75 15.68
CA ALA A 17 -14.01 -10.52 17.02
C ALA A 17 -15.07 -9.42 17.04
N LEU A 18 -14.83 -8.27 16.38
CA LEU A 18 -15.81 -7.19 16.27
C LEU A 18 -17.06 -7.66 15.51
N ALA A 19 -16.89 -8.37 14.40
CA ALA A 19 -18.01 -8.91 13.63
C ALA A 19 -18.83 -9.90 14.46
N GLY A 20 -18.17 -10.82 15.17
CA GLY A 20 -18.83 -11.80 16.04
C GLY A 20 -19.62 -11.13 17.17
N LEU A 21 -19.03 -10.13 17.84
CA LEU A 21 -19.72 -9.35 18.86
C LEU A 21 -20.91 -8.56 18.29
N SER A 22 -20.76 -7.98 17.10
CA SER A 22 -21.83 -7.23 16.45
C SER A 22 -23.00 -8.16 16.05
N VAL A 23 -22.71 -9.35 15.52
CA VAL A 23 -23.72 -10.34 15.19
C VAL A 23 -24.45 -10.81 16.46
N ALA A 24 -23.72 -11.10 17.53
CA ALA A 24 -24.30 -11.48 18.81
C ALA A 24 -25.20 -10.38 19.38
N ALA A 25 -24.73 -9.13 19.38
CA ALA A 25 -25.50 -7.98 19.82
C ALA A 25 -26.82 -7.82 19.05
N THR A 26 -26.79 -8.04 17.75
CA THR A 26 -27.98 -7.96 16.89
C THR A 26 -28.93 -9.13 17.10
N LEU A 27 -28.43 -10.36 17.23
CA LEU A 27 -29.26 -11.55 17.40
C LEU A 27 -29.98 -11.59 18.77
N TYR A 28 -29.33 -11.08 19.81
CA TYR A 28 -29.88 -11.07 21.17
C TYR A 28 -30.54 -9.75 21.54
N ASP A 29 -30.65 -8.81 20.58
CA ASP A 29 -31.22 -7.46 20.78
C ASP A 29 -30.60 -6.73 21.97
N LEU A 30 -29.25 -6.73 22.02
CA LEU A 30 -28.44 -6.14 23.10
C LEU A 30 -27.71 -4.87 22.60
N PRO A 31 -28.42 -3.74 22.39
CA PRO A 31 -27.79 -2.51 21.88
C PRO A 31 -26.71 -1.95 22.83
N GLU A 32 -26.83 -2.21 24.12
CA GLU A 32 -25.84 -1.80 25.15
C GLU A 32 -24.48 -2.47 24.95
N MET A 33 -24.42 -3.61 24.22
CA MET A 33 -23.20 -4.32 23.95
C MET A 33 -22.19 -3.48 23.15
N TYR A 34 -22.64 -2.60 22.27
CA TYR A 34 -21.81 -1.66 21.53
C TYR A 34 -21.15 -0.59 22.44
N GLN A 35 -21.75 -0.30 23.59
CA GLN A 35 -21.21 0.60 24.61
C GLN A 35 -20.38 -0.12 25.68
N SER A 36 -20.35 -1.44 25.62
CA SER A 36 -19.63 -2.27 26.59
C SER A 36 -18.11 -2.08 26.52
N TRP A 37 -17.45 -2.22 27.65
CA TRP A 37 -15.99 -2.15 27.73
C TRP A 37 -15.27 -3.13 26.80
N PRO A 38 -15.65 -4.41 26.68
CA PRO A 38 -15.00 -5.34 25.76
C PRO A 38 -15.06 -4.86 24.31
N PHE A 39 -16.22 -4.39 23.83
CA PHE A 39 -16.36 -3.89 22.47
C PHE A 39 -15.45 -2.68 22.23
N ARG A 40 -15.44 -1.71 23.15
CA ARG A 40 -14.60 -0.50 23.03
C ARG A 40 -13.11 -0.83 23.03
N ILE A 41 -12.65 -1.78 23.85
CA ILE A 41 -11.26 -2.20 23.90
C ILE A 41 -10.84 -2.84 22.57
N ILE A 42 -11.66 -3.75 22.02
CA ILE A 42 -11.37 -4.42 20.75
C ILE A 42 -11.36 -3.41 19.60
N ALA A 43 -12.32 -2.48 19.57
CA ALA A 43 -12.40 -1.40 18.60
C ALA A 43 -11.18 -0.48 18.67
N ALA A 44 -10.77 -0.07 19.86
CA ALA A 44 -9.57 0.73 20.08
C ALA A 44 -8.29 0.00 19.65
N ALA A 45 -8.16 -1.28 19.98
CA ALA A 45 -7.03 -2.11 19.54
C ALA A 45 -6.96 -2.23 18.02
N PHE A 46 -8.12 -2.38 17.36
CA PHE A 46 -8.22 -2.40 15.91
C PHE A 46 -7.82 -1.06 15.29
N PHE A 47 -8.30 0.05 15.85
CA PHE A 47 -7.92 1.40 15.43
C PHE A 47 -6.40 1.62 15.52
N VAL A 48 -5.78 1.27 16.64
CA VAL A 48 -4.33 1.38 16.85
C VAL A 48 -3.56 0.50 15.86
N ASN A 49 -4.06 -0.71 15.59
CA ASN A 49 -3.45 -1.61 14.59
C ASN A 49 -3.48 -0.98 13.19
N LEU A 50 -4.63 -0.45 12.74
CA LEU A 50 -4.76 0.23 11.46
C LEU A 50 -3.87 1.46 11.35
N LEU A 51 -3.84 2.29 12.39
CA LEU A 51 -3.01 3.49 12.44
C LEU A 51 -1.53 3.13 12.31
N THR A 52 -1.08 2.13 13.06
CA THR A 52 0.32 1.67 13.03
C THR A 52 0.69 1.10 11.65
N CYS A 53 -0.20 0.34 11.03
CA CYS A 53 -0.03 -0.15 9.66
C CYS A 53 0.08 1.01 8.67
N SER A 54 -0.81 1.98 8.75
CA SER A 54 -0.82 3.14 7.85
C SER A 54 0.47 3.95 7.96
N VAL A 55 0.88 4.30 9.19
CA VAL A 55 2.14 5.03 9.42
C VAL A 55 3.35 4.25 8.92
N GLY A 56 3.38 2.93 9.12
CA GLY A 56 4.46 2.06 8.65
C GLY A 56 4.58 1.94 7.12
N LEU A 57 3.49 2.17 6.39
CA LEU A 57 3.46 2.12 4.93
C LEU A 57 3.95 3.43 4.27
N TRP A 58 3.79 4.59 4.93
CA TRP A 58 4.18 5.90 4.39
C TRP A 58 5.64 5.99 3.92
N PRO A 59 6.65 5.60 4.73
CA PRO A 59 8.03 5.69 4.27
C PRO A 59 8.34 4.80 3.06
N LYS A 60 7.68 3.64 2.97
CA LYS A 60 7.83 2.74 1.80
C LYS A 60 7.23 3.38 0.55
N LEU A 61 6.04 3.97 0.67
CA LEU A 61 5.38 4.69 -0.42
C LEU A 61 6.23 5.86 -0.91
N LEU A 62 6.71 6.71 0.00
CA LEU A 62 7.56 7.85 -0.32
C LEU A 62 8.87 7.42 -1.00
N ARG A 63 9.52 6.36 -0.51
CA ARG A 63 10.72 5.79 -1.15
C ARG A 63 10.41 5.30 -2.55
N THR A 64 9.27 4.65 -2.75
CA THR A 64 8.86 4.15 -4.07
C THR A 64 8.57 5.31 -5.01
N LEU A 65 7.94 6.38 -4.55
CA LEU A 65 7.66 7.57 -5.36
C LEU A 65 8.93 8.36 -5.71
N ARG A 66 9.93 8.39 -4.80
CA ARG A 66 11.20 9.11 -5.00
C ARG A 66 12.26 8.33 -5.75
N ARG A 67 11.99 7.08 -6.15
CA ARG A 67 12.95 6.31 -6.94
C ARG A 67 13.09 6.89 -8.34
N ASP A 68 14.32 7.23 -8.72
CA ASP A 68 14.71 7.68 -10.04
C ASP A 68 15.47 6.59 -10.81
N ALA A 69 15.55 6.70 -12.14
CA ALA A 69 16.32 5.78 -12.98
C ALA A 69 17.78 5.72 -12.53
N ALA A 70 18.38 6.84 -12.13
CA ALA A 70 19.75 6.91 -11.63
C ALA A 70 19.96 6.06 -10.37
N SER A 71 18.98 6.00 -9.45
CA SER A 71 19.07 5.22 -8.21
C SER A 71 18.98 3.70 -8.43
N LEU A 72 18.51 3.29 -9.60
CA LEU A 72 18.35 1.90 -10.01
C LEU A 72 19.43 1.46 -11.00
N ALA A 73 20.11 2.40 -11.66
CA ALA A 73 21.22 2.11 -12.54
C ALA A 73 22.31 1.34 -11.79
N GLY A 74 22.78 0.24 -12.39
CA GLY A 74 23.75 -0.66 -11.76
C GLY A 74 23.16 -1.77 -10.87
N LYS A 75 21.83 -1.79 -10.66
CA LYS A 75 21.13 -2.94 -10.06
C LYS A 75 20.51 -3.75 -11.16
N GLU A 76 21.23 -4.72 -11.70
CA GLU A 76 20.81 -5.55 -12.85
C GLU A 76 19.49 -6.32 -12.63
N ALA A 77 19.16 -6.62 -11.40
CA ALA A 77 17.93 -7.33 -11.05
C ALA A 77 16.71 -6.42 -11.16
N GLY A 78 16.08 -6.37 -12.32
CA GLY A 78 14.81 -5.65 -12.53
C GLY A 78 14.72 -4.84 -13.81
N PHE A 79 15.78 -4.76 -14.60
CA PHE A 79 15.75 -4.18 -15.93
C PHE A 79 15.47 -5.27 -16.98
N LYS A 80 14.66 -4.92 -17.97
CA LYS A 80 14.51 -5.70 -19.20
C LYS A 80 15.26 -4.97 -20.30
N GLU A 81 16.17 -5.66 -20.94
CA GLU A 81 16.81 -5.18 -22.14
C GLU A 81 15.81 -5.15 -23.30
N SER A 82 15.87 -4.11 -24.11
CA SER A 82 15.08 -3.97 -25.31
C SER A 82 15.99 -3.57 -26.45
N SER A 83 15.84 -4.25 -27.57
CA SER A 83 16.52 -3.92 -28.82
C SER A 83 15.79 -2.85 -29.64
N LEU A 84 14.66 -2.34 -29.12
CA LEU A 84 13.89 -1.29 -29.78
C LEU A 84 14.65 0.04 -29.71
N ASP A 85 14.54 0.81 -30.78
CA ASP A 85 14.97 2.20 -30.77
C ASP A 85 14.24 2.99 -29.68
N ALA A 86 14.93 3.98 -29.10
CA ALA A 86 14.42 4.72 -27.95
C ALA A 86 13.06 5.39 -28.22
N ASP A 87 12.87 5.92 -29.42
CA ASP A 87 11.62 6.61 -29.79
C ASP A 87 10.46 5.63 -29.97
N ALA A 88 10.71 4.50 -30.63
CA ALA A 88 9.73 3.41 -30.76
C ALA A 88 9.35 2.83 -29.39
N PHE A 89 10.31 2.75 -28.46
CA PHE A 89 10.06 2.30 -27.09
C PHE A 89 9.20 3.30 -26.31
N PHE A 90 9.43 4.60 -26.45
CA PHE A 90 8.60 5.62 -25.82
C PHE A 90 7.18 5.62 -26.35
N GLU A 91 7.00 5.45 -27.65
CA GLU A 91 5.66 5.34 -28.27
C GLU A 91 4.91 4.11 -27.73
N ALA A 92 5.58 2.97 -27.64
CA ALA A 92 5.02 1.75 -27.08
C ALA A 92 4.61 1.94 -25.59
N LEU A 93 5.42 2.63 -24.79
CA LEU A 93 5.10 2.95 -23.41
C LEU A 93 3.89 3.88 -23.31
N ALA A 94 3.83 4.93 -24.13
CA ALA A 94 2.71 5.87 -24.17
C ALA A 94 1.40 5.19 -24.54
N LYS A 95 1.41 4.33 -25.56
CA LYS A 95 0.28 3.51 -26.00
C LYS A 95 -0.25 2.60 -24.88
N ASN A 96 0.62 2.09 -24.03
CA ASN A 96 0.28 1.25 -22.88
C ASN A 96 0.02 2.03 -21.58
N ARG A 97 -0.23 3.34 -21.65
CA ARG A 97 -0.53 4.22 -20.52
C ARG A 97 0.57 4.31 -19.46
N TYR A 98 1.81 4.01 -19.80
CA TYR A 98 2.94 4.29 -18.94
C TYR A 98 3.28 5.78 -18.99
N LYS A 99 3.58 6.34 -17.83
CA LYS A 99 4.11 7.71 -17.73
C LYS A 99 5.62 7.66 -17.59
N LYS A 100 6.33 8.38 -18.45
CA LYS A 100 7.78 8.56 -18.32
C LYS A 100 8.05 9.36 -17.04
N LEU A 101 8.85 8.80 -16.13
CA LEU A 101 9.24 9.46 -14.88
C LEU A 101 10.66 10.01 -14.95
N SER A 102 11.62 9.19 -15.34
CA SER A 102 13.02 9.59 -15.43
C SER A 102 13.78 8.75 -16.44
N THR A 103 14.78 9.38 -17.05
CA THR A 103 15.79 8.71 -17.88
C THR A 103 17.17 8.98 -17.29
N HIS A 104 18.04 7.99 -17.35
CA HIS A 104 19.42 8.10 -16.96
C HIS A 104 20.31 7.46 -18.04
N GLU A 105 21.29 8.20 -18.52
CA GLU A 105 22.24 7.74 -19.52
C GLU A 105 23.55 7.37 -18.82
N THR A 106 24.07 6.21 -19.17
CA THR A 106 25.39 5.71 -18.74
C THR A 106 26.18 5.24 -19.93
N ALA A 107 27.46 5.02 -19.75
CA ALA A 107 28.32 4.47 -20.81
C ALA A 107 27.85 3.12 -21.35
N SER A 108 27.10 2.37 -20.57
CA SER A 108 26.54 1.03 -20.92
C SER A 108 25.15 1.08 -21.55
N GLY A 109 24.49 2.25 -21.57
CA GLY A 109 23.15 2.36 -22.17
C GLY A 109 22.27 3.42 -21.51
N ARG A 110 21.05 3.53 -22.03
CA ARG A 110 20.02 4.46 -21.53
C ARG A 110 19.01 3.68 -20.66
N TYR A 111 18.90 4.04 -19.38
CA TYR A 111 17.92 3.49 -18.47
C TYR A 111 16.68 4.38 -18.44
N ILE A 112 15.51 3.73 -18.54
CA ILE A 112 14.22 4.40 -18.54
C ILE A 112 13.39 3.82 -17.39
N LEU A 113 12.97 4.68 -16.46
CA LEU A 113 11.99 4.33 -15.44
C LEU A 113 10.62 4.86 -15.85
N ALA A 114 9.71 3.96 -16.16
CA ALA A 114 8.33 4.27 -16.47
C ALA A 114 7.40 3.61 -15.44
N ARG A 115 6.34 4.30 -15.06
CA ARG A 115 5.33 3.79 -14.13
C ARG A 115 3.95 3.81 -14.74
N GLN A 116 3.17 2.78 -14.41
CA GLN A 116 1.77 2.68 -14.73
C GLN A 116 0.96 2.66 -13.42
N ASN A 117 -0.23 3.24 -13.46
CA ASN A 117 -1.20 3.15 -12.36
C ASN A 117 -0.68 3.66 -10.99
N VAL A 118 0.04 4.78 -10.97
CA VAL A 118 0.51 5.42 -9.73
C VAL A 118 -0.59 5.56 -8.65
N PRO A 119 -1.86 5.86 -8.98
CA PRO A 119 -2.93 5.93 -7.99
C PRO A 119 -3.13 4.64 -7.17
N GLN A 120 -2.85 3.46 -7.76
CA GLN A 120 -2.98 2.18 -7.06
C GLN A 120 -2.03 2.05 -5.86
N LEU A 121 -0.93 2.79 -5.85
CA LEU A 121 -0.01 2.82 -4.71
C LEU A 121 -0.64 3.44 -3.46
N PHE A 122 -1.66 4.29 -3.64
CA PHE A 122 -2.38 4.95 -2.55
C PHE A 122 -3.60 4.15 -2.08
N ALA A 123 -4.07 3.16 -2.85
CA ALA A 123 -5.27 2.40 -2.53
C ALA A 123 -5.30 1.83 -1.09
N PRO A 124 -4.23 1.19 -0.57
CA PRO A 124 -4.21 0.71 0.80
C PRO A 124 -4.39 1.83 1.83
N HIS A 125 -3.79 3.01 1.57
CA HIS A 125 -3.90 4.16 2.47
C HIS A 125 -5.30 4.75 2.49
N ILE A 126 -5.90 4.90 1.29
CA ILE A 126 -7.28 5.41 1.15
C ILE A 126 -8.25 4.47 1.87
N LEU A 127 -8.06 3.16 1.72
CA LEU A 127 -8.91 2.16 2.37
C LEU A 127 -8.77 2.20 3.90
N HIS A 128 -7.54 2.32 4.43
CA HIS A 128 -7.32 2.43 5.87
C HIS A 128 -7.91 3.72 6.44
N VAL A 129 -7.76 4.86 5.74
CA VAL A 129 -8.36 6.13 6.17
C VAL A 129 -9.89 6.03 6.13
N GLY A 130 -10.47 5.42 5.08
CA GLY A 130 -11.92 5.24 4.97
C GLY A 130 -12.53 4.35 6.07
N ILE A 131 -11.73 3.45 6.67
CA ILE A 131 -12.19 2.65 7.82
C ILE A 131 -12.05 3.43 9.14
N LEU A 132 -11.12 4.40 9.19
CA LEU A 132 -10.87 5.19 10.41
C LEU A 132 -11.83 6.38 10.57
N VAL A 133 -12.50 6.83 9.50
CA VAL A 133 -13.48 7.92 9.47
C VAL A 133 -14.89 7.37 9.62
#